data_3ec44afa87a29b0458ea7acda03efc42
#
_entry.id   3ec44afa87a29b0458ea7acda03efc42
#
_cell.length_a   1.000
_cell.length_b   1.000
_cell.length_c   1.000
_cell.angle_alpha   90.00
_cell.angle_beta   90.00
_cell.angle_gamma   90.00
#
_symmetry.space_group_name_H-M   'P 1'
#
loop_
_entity.id
_entity.type
_entity.pdbx_description
1 polymer ?
#
loop_
_entity_poly.entity_id
_entity_poly.type
_entity_poly.pdbx_seq_one_letter_code
_entity_poly.pdbx_strand_id
1 'polypeptide(L)'
;MDPVTDIITLLRPHAVFSKPITGKGEWGVRYAAYEEPGFSIVLRGRCWLAVEGREPVLLERGDFVLLPSSPAFALLSRPDVQCSLGVPSMSAVRHGDPDGEPELEMLGGAFRLDPVNASLVLALLPEMIHIRGSDGETTRLARIVGLIMDECAADRPGKDMVLQRHLDVMLVECLRRPSIAHGALPAGLLAGMQDPALARVLRAMHADVRAGWTVAGLAQLAGMSRSAFSARFSQTLGCAPMEYLLRWRMTLAQDALSRGGRSLDRLAEEIGYESASAFSTAFRRRLGCSPGAFARAKRPERAPGPRRGMGDGPRSASSRPEADRPRKSLK
;
A
#
# COMPACT_ATOMS: atom_id res chain seq x y z
N MET A 1 4.14 15.33 12.64
CA MET A 1 3.07 14.63 11.90
C MET A 1 2.69 13.35 12.66
N ASP A 2 1.55 12.77 12.34
CA ASP A 2 1.11 11.52 12.96
C ASP A 2 1.66 10.33 12.14
N PRO A 3 2.27 9.31 12.78
CA PRO A 3 2.85 8.16 12.07
C PRO A 3 1.92 7.46 11.08
N VAL A 4 0.63 7.37 11.40
CA VAL A 4 -0.38 6.76 10.50
C VAL A 4 -0.55 7.60 9.23
N THR A 5 -0.62 8.91 9.37
CA THR A 5 -0.70 9.86 8.24
C THR A 5 0.54 9.76 7.34
N ASP A 6 1.73 9.66 7.94
CA ASP A 6 2.98 9.54 7.19
C ASP A 6 3.02 8.24 6.36
N ILE A 7 2.58 7.12 6.97
CA ILE A 7 2.47 5.83 6.29
C ILE A 7 1.53 5.90 5.09
N ILE A 8 0.31 6.40 5.29
CA ILE A 8 -0.68 6.48 4.20
C ILE A 8 -0.18 7.39 3.08
N THR A 9 0.45 8.51 3.42
CA THR A 9 1.04 9.42 2.46
C THR A 9 2.14 8.76 1.62
N LEU A 10 2.91 7.84 2.20
CA LEU A 10 3.95 7.09 1.50
C LEU A 10 3.40 5.92 0.69
N LEU A 11 2.36 5.25 1.16
CA LEU A 11 1.72 4.12 0.45
C LEU A 11 1.05 4.55 -0.85
N ARG A 12 0.53 5.78 -0.92
CA ARG A 12 -0.15 6.32 -2.11
C ARG A 12 -1.06 5.31 -2.78
N PRO A 13 -2.11 4.86 -2.10
CA PRO A 13 -3.05 3.96 -2.73
C PRO A 13 -3.62 4.62 -3.99
N HIS A 14 -3.60 3.95 -5.14
CA HIS A 14 -4.00 4.55 -6.41
C HIS A 14 -4.96 3.70 -7.24
N ALA A 15 -5.22 2.47 -6.83
CA ALA A 15 -6.28 1.67 -7.43
C ALA A 15 -6.85 0.69 -6.41
N VAL A 16 -8.16 0.47 -6.48
CA VAL A 16 -8.84 -0.61 -5.74
C VAL A 16 -9.55 -1.49 -6.74
N PHE A 17 -9.37 -2.78 -6.53
CA PHE A 17 -10.22 -3.77 -7.15
C PHE A 17 -11.08 -4.39 -6.06
N SER A 18 -12.39 -4.39 -6.26
CA SER A 18 -13.31 -5.07 -5.38
C SER A 18 -14.31 -5.88 -6.18
N LYS A 19 -14.69 -7.03 -5.66
CA LYS A 19 -15.65 -7.92 -6.28
C LYS A 19 -16.57 -8.54 -5.23
N PRO A 20 -17.84 -8.79 -5.57
CA PRO A 20 -18.71 -9.64 -4.79
C PRO A 20 -18.19 -11.09 -4.79
N ILE A 21 -18.18 -11.71 -3.62
CA ILE A 21 -17.91 -13.14 -3.43
C ILE A 21 -19.11 -13.70 -2.70
N THR A 22 -19.70 -14.76 -3.26
CA THR A 22 -20.82 -15.46 -2.65
C THR A 22 -20.47 -16.92 -2.46
N GLY A 23 -21.12 -17.59 -1.50
CA GLY A 23 -20.91 -18.98 -1.24
C GLY A 23 -22.15 -19.68 -0.72
N LYS A 24 -22.31 -20.97 -1.04
CA LYS A 24 -23.39 -21.81 -0.54
C LYS A 24 -22.92 -23.26 -0.37
N GLY A 25 -23.36 -23.92 0.70
CA GLY A 25 -23.01 -25.31 0.99
C GLY A 25 -21.54 -25.46 1.34
N GLU A 26 -20.94 -26.55 0.85
CA GLU A 26 -19.57 -26.93 1.18
C GLU A 26 -18.59 -26.49 0.09
N TRP A 27 -17.63 -25.64 0.44
CA TRP A 27 -16.63 -25.09 -0.49
C TRP A 27 -15.37 -24.63 0.23
N GLY A 28 -14.24 -24.73 -0.48
CA GLY A 28 -12.96 -24.19 -0.07
C GLY A 28 -12.17 -23.72 -1.29
N VAL A 29 -11.56 -22.56 -1.20
CA VAL A 29 -10.74 -21.97 -2.28
C VAL A 29 -9.45 -21.43 -1.71
N ARG A 30 -8.32 -21.90 -2.24
CA ARG A 30 -6.97 -21.48 -1.86
C ARG A 30 -6.40 -20.57 -2.93
N TYR A 31 -5.85 -19.43 -2.50
CA TYR A 31 -5.13 -18.49 -3.34
C TYR A 31 -3.63 -18.56 -3.04
N ALA A 32 -2.81 -18.51 -4.09
CA ALA A 32 -1.36 -18.36 -3.95
C ALA A 32 -1.02 -16.98 -3.38
N ALA A 33 0.18 -16.83 -2.79
CA ALA A 33 0.66 -15.55 -2.32
C ALA A 33 0.79 -14.55 -3.48
N TYR A 34 0.47 -13.29 -3.21
CA TYR A 34 0.66 -12.17 -4.13
C TYR A 34 1.04 -10.90 -3.35
N GLU A 35 1.65 -9.92 -4.05
CA GLU A 35 2.28 -8.78 -3.38
C GLU A 35 1.31 -7.66 -2.99
N GLU A 36 0.14 -7.57 -3.65
CA GLU A 36 -0.81 -6.51 -3.36
C GLU A 36 -1.54 -6.75 -2.03
N PRO A 37 -1.77 -5.68 -1.24
CA PRO A 37 -2.62 -5.77 -0.06
C PRO A 37 -4.04 -6.18 -0.42
N GLY A 38 -4.51 -7.27 0.20
CA GLY A 38 -5.86 -7.79 0.03
C GLY A 38 -6.77 -7.41 1.17
N PHE A 39 -8.03 -7.16 0.89
CA PHE A 39 -9.05 -6.96 1.92
C PHE A 39 -10.29 -7.81 1.68
N SER A 40 -11.03 -8.07 2.76
CA SER A 40 -12.33 -8.72 2.73
C SER A 40 -13.24 -8.11 3.78
N ILE A 41 -14.53 -8.05 3.47
CA ILE A 41 -15.59 -7.73 4.43
C ILE A 41 -16.75 -8.71 4.27
N VAL A 42 -17.23 -9.29 5.36
CA VAL A 42 -18.38 -10.18 5.37
C VAL A 42 -19.66 -9.34 5.49
N LEU A 43 -20.51 -9.37 4.46
CA LEU A 43 -21.77 -8.64 4.41
C LEU A 43 -22.93 -9.47 4.99
N ARG A 44 -22.90 -10.81 4.77
CA ARG A 44 -23.91 -11.76 5.27
C ARG A 44 -23.26 -13.12 5.48
N GLY A 45 -23.70 -13.84 6.50
CA GLY A 45 -23.22 -15.19 6.81
C GLY A 45 -21.87 -15.20 7.51
N ARG A 46 -21.12 -16.28 7.30
CA ARG A 46 -19.78 -16.49 7.89
C ARG A 46 -18.93 -17.41 7.02
N CYS A 47 -17.61 -17.28 7.13
CA CYS A 47 -16.64 -18.18 6.52
C CYS A 47 -15.36 -18.24 7.36
N TRP A 48 -14.47 -19.17 7.05
CA TRP A 48 -13.17 -19.27 7.67
C TRP A 48 -12.11 -18.70 6.73
N LEU A 49 -11.19 -17.94 7.30
CA LEU A 49 -9.97 -17.49 6.65
C LEU A 49 -8.78 -18.26 7.23
N ALA A 50 -8.14 -19.09 6.41
CA ALA A 50 -6.91 -19.77 6.76
C ALA A 50 -5.74 -19.09 6.04
N VAL A 51 -4.87 -18.42 6.80
CA VAL A 51 -3.64 -17.79 6.29
C VAL A 51 -2.48 -18.72 6.58
N GLU A 52 -1.57 -18.89 5.62
CA GLU A 52 -0.42 -19.77 5.78
C GLU A 52 0.40 -19.42 7.03
N GLY A 53 0.73 -20.43 7.83
CA GLY A 53 1.46 -20.26 9.09
C GLY A 53 0.64 -19.76 10.27
N ARG A 54 -0.70 -19.68 10.14
CA ARG A 54 -1.60 -19.21 11.21
C ARG A 54 -2.77 -20.16 11.43
N GLU A 55 -3.34 -20.11 12.63
CA GLU A 55 -4.61 -20.75 12.93
C GLU A 55 -5.75 -20.10 12.11
N PRO A 56 -6.67 -20.90 11.56
CA PRO A 56 -7.82 -20.37 10.85
C PRO A 56 -8.69 -19.47 11.72
N VAL A 57 -9.16 -18.37 11.14
CA VAL A 57 -10.00 -17.38 11.82
C VAL A 57 -11.41 -17.43 11.25
N LEU A 58 -12.41 -17.53 12.14
CA LEU A 58 -13.81 -17.38 11.76
C LEU A 58 -14.10 -15.91 11.47
N LEU A 59 -14.61 -15.62 10.30
CA LEU A 59 -15.11 -14.31 9.89
C LEU A 59 -16.64 -14.34 9.88
N GLU A 60 -17.25 -13.39 10.56
CA GLU A 60 -18.68 -13.25 10.71
C GLU A 60 -19.15 -11.94 10.08
N ARG A 61 -20.47 -11.80 9.97
CA ARG A 61 -21.08 -10.58 9.41
C ARG A 61 -20.53 -9.32 10.07
N GLY A 62 -20.04 -8.41 9.24
CA GLY A 62 -19.46 -7.15 9.65
C GLY A 62 -17.95 -7.21 9.87
N ASP A 63 -17.33 -8.39 9.88
CA ASP A 63 -15.89 -8.50 10.01
C ASP A 63 -15.19 -7.97 8.77
N PHE A 64 -14.11 -7.23 9.01
CA PHE A 64 -13.20 -6.74 7.99
C PHE A 64 -11.80 -7.31 8.23
N VAL A 65 -11.16 -7.77 7.17
CA VAL A 65 -9.76 -8.20 7.20
C VAL A 65 -8.96 -7.45 6.15
N LEU A 66 -7.75 -7.01 6.54
CA LEU A 66 -6.72 -6.51 5.64
C LEU A 66 -5.48 -7.39 5.80
N LEU A 67 -4.97 -7.90 4.68
CA LEU A 67 -3.67 -8.57 4.56
C LEU A 67 -2.72 -7.59 3.86
N PRO A 68 -1.83 -6.90 4.57
CA PRO A 68 -0.93 -5.90 3.99
C PRO A 68 0.02 -6.45 2.93
N SER A 69 0.48 -7.67 3.11
CA SER A 69 1.09 -8.50 2.07
C SER A 69 0.30 -9.79 2.04
N SER A 70 -0.32 -10.11 0.92
CA SER A 70 -1.20 -11.27 0.84
C SER A 70 -0.39 -12.57 0.77
N PRO A 71 -0.08 -13.24 1.90
CA PRO A 71 0.50 -14.58 1.89
C PRO A 71 -0.49 -15.56 1.26
N ALA A 72 -0.11 -16.81 1.05
CA ALA A 72 -1.06 -17.82 0.60
C ALA A 72 -2.17 -17.97 1.66
N PHE A 73 -3.41 -17.94 1.21
CA PHE A 73 -4.57 -18.07 2.10
C PHE A 73 -5.69 -18.87 1.47
N ALA A 74 -6.61 -19.34 2.28
CA ALA A 74 -7.83 -19.99 1.82
C ALA A 74 -9.06 -19.37 2.48
N LEU A 75 -10.15 -19.32 1.72
CA LEU A 75 -11.49 -19.05 2.21
C LEU A 75 -12.25 -20.39 2.21
N LEU A 76 -12.91 -20.70 3.32
CA LEU A 76 -13.51 -22.01 3.57
C LEU A 76 -14.90 -21.83 4.16
N SER A 77 -15.84 -22.66 3.74
CA SER A 77 -17.15 -22.77 4.41
C SER A 77 -17.03 -23.42 5.80
N ARG A 78 -16.07 -24.36 5.96
CA ARG A 78 -15.69 -25.04 7.20
C ARG A 78 -14.18 -25.32 7.21
N PRO A 79 -13.54 -25.49 8.39
CA PRO A 79 -12.09 -25.66 8.48
C PRO A 79 -11.51 -26.89 7.77
N ASP A 80 -12.30 -27.94 7.62
CA ASP A 80 -11.94 -29.28 7.14
C ASP A 80 -12.28 -29.55 5.68
N VAL A 81 -12.77 -28.54 4.93
CA VAL A 81 -13.13 -28.73 3.51
C VAL A 81 -11.90 -28.79 2.61
N GLN A 82 -12.01 -29.56 1.54
CA GLN A 82 -11.01 -29.58 0.48
C GLN A 82 -11.02 -28.26 -0.29
N CYS A 83 -9.82 -27.75 -0.61
CA CYS A 83 -9.67 -26.53 -1.37
C CYS A 83 -9.45 -26.79 -2.85
N SER A 84 -10.20 -26.10 -3.68
CA SER A 84 -9.85 -25.88 -5.09
C SER A 84 -8.82 -24.72 -5.20
N LEU A 85 -8.07 -24.68 -6.29
CA LEU A 85 -7.17 -23.55 -6.55
C LEU A 85 -7.99 -22.38 -7.10
N GLY A 86 -7.90 -21.24 -6.42
CA GLY A 86 -8.49 -19.99 -6.85
C GLY A 86 -7.52 -19.19 -7.72
N VAL A 87 -8.07 -18.58 -8.76
CA VAL A 87 -7.34 -17.60 -9.56
C VAL A 87 -7.86 -16.22 -9.18
N PRO A 88 -6.98 -15.24 -8.82
CA PRO A 88 -7.41 -13.87 -8.63
C PRO A 88 -8.16 -13.35 -9.85
N SER A 89 -9.36 -12.85 -9.66
CA SER A 89 -10.24 -12.37 -10.72
C SER A 89 -10.89 -11.07 -10.29
N MET A 90 -11.18 -10.20 -11.25
CA MET A 90 -11.90 -8.94 -11.06
C MET A 90 -13.43 -9.14 -11.10
N SER A 91 -13.90 -10.27 -11.60
CA SER A 91 -15.32 -10.58 -11.74
C SER A 91 -15.91 -11.13 -10.44
N ALA A 92 -17.21 -10.96 -10.25
CA ALA A 92 -17.96 -11.63 -9.18
C ALA A 92 -17.71 -13.15 -9.20
N VAL A 93 -17.58 -13.74 -8.02
CA VAL A 93 -17.29 -15.16 -7.87
C VAL A 93 -18.33 -15.81 -6.96
N ARG A 94 -18.78 -17.00 -7.35
CA ARG A 94 -19.63 -17.84 -6.51
C ARG A 94 -18.92 -19.17 -6.22
N HIS A 95 -18.93 -19.57 -4.96
CA HIS A 95 -18.32 -20.80 -4.48
C HIS A 95 -19.40 -21.80 -4.04
N GLY A 96 -19.12 -23.09 -4.22
CA GLY A 96 -20.01 -24.18 -3.82
C GLY A 96 -21.20 -24.33 -4.74
N ASP A 97 -22.39 -24.51 -4.17
CA ASP A 97 -23.64 -24.74 -4.90
C ASP A 97 -23.99 -23.51 -5.79
N PRO A 98 -24.14 -23.68 -7.11
CA PRO A 98 -24.44 -22.60 -8.03
C PRO A 98 -25.88 -22.06 -7.89
N ASP A 99 -26.79 -22.84 -7.30
CA ASP A 99 -28.21 -22.53 -7.29
C ASP A 99 -28.71 -21.95 -5.95
N GLY A 100 -29.79 -21.18 -6.01
CA GLY A 100 -30.50 -20.61 -4.87
C GLY A 100 -29.77 -19.48 -4.14
N GLU A 101 -30.36 -19.04 -3.02
CA GLU A 101 -29.84 -17.94 -2.21
C GLU A 101 -28.47 -18.27 -1.60
N PRO A 102 -27.49 -17.35 -1.66
CA PRO A 102 -26.20 -17.54 -1.01
C PRO A 102 -26.31 -17.52 0.52
N GLU A 103 -25.54 -18.38 1.18
CA GLU A 103 -25.38 -18.42 2.64
C GLU A 103 -24.28 -17.45 3.10
N LEU A 104 -23.32 -17.15 2.24
CA LEU A 104 -22.27 -16.17 2.42
C LEU A 104 -22.36 -15.10 1.34
N GLU A 105 -22.26 -13.84 1.76
CA GLU A 105 -22.00 -12.70 0.91
C GLU A 105 -20.85 -11.90 1.49
N MET A 106 -19.83 -11.66 0.69
CA MET A 106 -18.68 -10.86 1.09
C MET A 106 -18.17 -10.01 -0.07
N LEU A 107 -17.46 -8.96 0.26
CA LEU A 107 -16.70 -8.17 -0.67
C LEU A 107 -15.23 -8.49 -0.48
N GLY A 108 -14.56 -8.92 -1.53
CA GLY A 108 -13.12 -9.09 -1.54
C GLY A 108 -12.46 -8.15 -2.52
N GLY A 109 -11.24 -7.73 -2.22
CA GLY A 109 -10.53 -6.80 -3.11
C GLY A 109 -9.05 -6.68 -2.79
N ALA A 110 -8.36 -5.90 -3.60
CA ALA A 110 -6.95 -5.58 -3.41
C ALA A 110 -6.67 -4.10 -3.70
N PHE A 111 -5.64 -3.58 -3.03
CA PHE A 111 -5.11 -2.23 -3.27
C PHE A 111 -3.89 -2.30 -4.15
N ARG A 112 -3.78 -1.41 -5.11
CA ARG A 112 -2.49 -1.09 -5.73
C ARG A 112 -1.86 0.07 -5.00
N LEU A 113 -0.64 -0.15 -4.55
CA LEU A 113 0.18 0.82 -3.85
C LEU A 113 1.37 1.23 -4.72
N ASP A 114 1.96 2.38 -4.41
CA ASP A 114 3.23 2.77 -5.04
C ASP A 114 4.32 1.71 -4.73
N PRO A 115 4.85 0.99 -5.73
CA PRO A 115 5.76 -0.13 -5.51
C PRO A 115 7.10 0.29 -4.88
N VAL A 116 7.42 1.58 -4.88
CA VAL A 116 8.67 2.08 -4.29
C VAL A 116 8.65 1.99 -2.77
N ASN A 117 7.50 2.30 -2.17
CA ASN A 117 7.35 2.41 -0.72
C ASN A 117 6.55 1.25 -0.11
N ALA A 118 5.79 0.52 -0.92
CA ALA A 118 4.85 -0.48 -0.45
C ALA A 118 5.52 -1.52 0.46
N SER A 119 6.56 -2.20 -0.01
CA SER A 119 7.22 -3.28 0.75
C SER A 119 7.80 -2.81 2.09
N LEU A 120 8.34 -1.59 2.15
CA LEU A 120 8.95 -1.06 3.37
C LEU A 120 7.91 -0.62 4.40
N VAL A 121 6.85 0.00 3.93
CA VAL A 121 5.78 0.48 4.82
C VAL A 121 4.89 -0.67 5.26
N LEU A 122 4.57 -1.60 4.35
CA LEU A 122 3.79 -2.79 4.69
C LEU A 122 4.52 -3.69 5.71
N ALA A 123 5.86 -3.75 5.66
CA ALA A 123 6.67 -4.45 6.67
C ALA A 123 6.59 -3.83 8.08
N LEU A 124 6.06 -2.63 8.23
CA LEU A 124 5.79 -2.00 9.54
C LEU A 124 4.40 -2.35 10.09
N LEU A 125 3.53 -2.95 9.27
CA LEU A 125 2.20 -3.38 9.65
C LEU A 125 2.21 -4.84 10.09
N PRO A 126 1.23 -5.28 10.90
CA PRO A 126 1.05 -6.70 11.19
C PRO A 126 0.65 -7.43 9.89
N GLU A 127 0.99 -8.71 9.80
CA GLU A 127 0.68 -9.53 8.61
C GLU A 127 -0.83 -9.64 8.32
N MET A 128 -1.66 -9.47 9.34
CA MET A 128 -3.12 -9.44 9.21
C MET A 128 -3.70 -8.41 10.20
N ILE A 129 -4.60 -7.58 9.71
CA ILE A 129 -5.42 -6.68 10.52
C ILE A 129 -6.85 -7.21 10.43
N HIS A 130 -7.40 -7.63 11.57
CA HIS A 130 -8.78 -8.12 11.68
C HIS A 130 -9.58 -7.17 12.58
N ILE A 131 -10.68 -6.66 12.08
CA ILE A 131 -11.63 -5.80 12.79
C ILE A 131 -12.95 -6.54 12.84
N ARG A 132 -13.45 -6.79 14.05
CA ARG A 132 -14.71 -7.52 14.25
C ARG A 132 -15.94 -6.64 14.06
N GLY A 133 -16.96 -7.21 13.45
CA GLY A 133 -18.26 -6.55 13.26
C GLY A 133 -18.94 -6.14 14.57
N SER A 134 -18.70 -6.91 15.63
CA SER A 134 -19.20 -6.63 16.98
C SER A 134 -18.62 -5.36 17.60
N ASP A 135 -17.46 -4.90 17.13
CA ASP A 135 -16.76 -3.75 17.70
C ASP A 135 -17.36 -2.39 17.25
N GLY A 136 -18.48 -2.40 16.50
CA GLY A 136 -19.19 -1.20 16.03
C GLY A 136 -18.47 -0.39 14.94
N GLU A 137 -17.20 -0.64 14.70
CA GLU A 137 -16.35 0.07 13.72
C GLU A 137 -16.62 -0.39 12.29
N THR A 138 -17.03 -1.64 12.11
CA THR A 138 -17.33 -2.23 10.79
C THR A 138 -18.47 -1.52 10.07
N THR A 139 -19.42 -0.92 10.78
CA THR A 139 -20.46 -0.13 10.13
C THR A 139 -19.87 1.05 9.34
N ARG A 140 -18.82 1.69 9.86
CA ARG A 140 -18.11 2.78 9.17
C ARG A 140 -17.31 2.25 7.97
N LEU A 141 -16.55 1.17 8.16
CA LEU A 141 -15.83 0.50 7.07
C LEU A 141 -16.77 -0.03 6.00
N ALA A 142 -17.88 -0.68 6.38
CA ALA A 142 -18.88 -1.17 5.43
C ALA A 142 -19.47 -0.04 4.59
N ARG A 143 -19.71 1.15 5.17
CA ARG A 143 -20.16 2.32 4.42
C ARG A 143 -19.10 2.81 3.43
N ILE A 144 -17.83 2.86 3.84
CA ILE A 144 -16.73 3.28 2.96
C ILE A 144 -16.59 2.30 1.80
N VAL A 145 -16.65 0.99 2.07
CA VAL A 145 -16.61 -0.04 1.04
C VAL A 145 -17.80 0.07 0.09
N GLY A 146 -19.01 0.33 0.61
CA GLY A 146 -20.19 0.61 -0.21
C GLY A 146 -19.98 1.78 -1.16
N LEU A 147 -19.44 2.91 -0.66
CA LEU A 147 -19.10 4.08 -1.48
C LEU A 147 -18.05 3.75 -2.55
N ILE A 148 -17.05 2.93 -2.23
CA ILE A 148 -16.05 2.45 -3.18
C ILE A 148 -16.72 1.61 -4.29
N MET A 149 -17.62 0.69 -3.91
CA MET A 149 -18.35 -0.12 -4.89
C MET A 149 -19.21 0.70 -5.82
N ASP A 150 -20.00 1.64 -5.28
CA ASP A 150 -20.85 2.53 -6.06
C ASP A 150 -20.04 3.35 -7.06
N GLU A 151 -18.87 3.83 -6.62
CA GLU A 151 -17.97 4.58 -7.50
C GLU A 151 -17.29 3.68 -8.54
N CYS A 152 -16.94 2.44 -8.19
CA CYS A 152 -16.40 1.47 -9.16
C CYS A 152 -17.41 1.08 -10.23
N ALA A 153 -18.69 0.93 -9.86
CA ALA A 153 -19.76 0.56 -10.77
C ALA A 153 -20.20 1.71 -11.70
N ALA A 154 -20.01 2.96 -11.26
CA ALA A 154 -20.42 4.13 -12.01
C ALA A 154 -19.25 4.72 -12.82
N ASP A 155 -19.49 5.04 -14.10
CA ASP A 155 -18.51 5.76 -14.93
C ASP A 155 -18.75 7.27 -14.81
N ARG A 156 -18.28 7.85 -13.67
CA ARG A 156 -18.47 9.27 -13.36
C ARG A 156 -17.19 10.07 -13.56
N PRO A 157 -17.26 11.34 -13.99
CA PRO A 157 -16.10 12.22 -14.00
C PRO A 157 -15.48 12.34 -12.59
N GLY A 158 -14.15 12.23 -12.50
CA GLY A 158 -13.44 12.32 -11.22
C GLY A 158 -13.39 11.02 -10.41
N LYS A 159 -13.86 9.90 -10.95
CA LYS A 159 -13.87 8.57 -10.33
C LYS A 159 -12.56 8.23 -9.63
N ASP A 160 -11.43 8.36 -10.32
CA ASP A 160 -10.12 8.00 -9.74
C ASP A 160 -9.77 8.83 -8.51
N MET A 161 -10.13 10.12 -8.52
CA MET A 161 -9.90 11.00 -7.37
C MET A 161 -10.78 10.60 -6.18
N VAL A 162 -12.05 10.32 -6.41
CA VAL A 162 -13.00 9.91 -5.37
C VAL A 162 -12.59 8.57 -4.77
N LEU A 163 -12.26 7.59 -5.60
CA LEU A 163 -11.75 6.29 -5.16
C LEU A 163 -10.50 6.44 -4.29
N GLN A 164 -9.54 7.26 -4.75
CA GLN A 164 -8.31 7.52 -3.99
C GLN A 164 -8.63 8.05 -2.58
N ARG A 165 -9.57 8.98 -2.44
CA ARG A 165 -9.93 9.55 -1.13
C ARG A 165 -10.66 8.56 -0.23
N HIS A 166 -11.55 7.74 -0.78
CA HIS A 166 -12.19 6.68 0.00
C HIS A 166 -11.18 5.65 0.50
N LEU A 167 -10.17 5.30 -0.32
CA LEU A 167 -9.08 4.41 0.05
C LEU A 167 -8.21 4.98 1.18
N ASP A 168 -7.85 6.25 1.08
CA ASP A 168 -7.09 6.93 2.13
C ASP A 168 -7.84 6.84 3.47
N VAL A 169 -9.15 7.13 3.44
CA VAL A 169 -10.01 7.05 4.64
C VAL A 169 -10.12 5.61 5.15
N MET A 170 -10.28 4.63 4.26
CA MET A 170 -10.39 3.22 4.64
C MET A 170 -9.11 2.73 5.33
N LEU A 171 -7.93 3.05 4.78
CA LEU A 171 -6.65 2.71 5.43
C LEU A 171 -6.51 3.36 6.80
N VAL A 172 -6.92 4.63 6.94
CA VAL A 172 -6.92 5.31 8.25
C VAL A 172 -7.79 4.56 9.26
N GLU A 173 -9.00 4.20 8.88
CA GLU A 173 -9.92 3.49 9.78
C GLU A 173 -9.39 2.09 10.15
N CYS A 174 -8.77 1.37 9.20
CA CYS A 174 -8.12 0.09 9.49
C CYS A 174 -6.95 0.22 10.49
N LEU A 175 -6.17 1.30 10.37
CA LEU A 175 -4.99 1.51 11.21
C LEU A 175 -5.29 2.10 12.59
N ARG A 176 -6.46 2.73 12.76
CA ARG A 176 -6.84 3.33 14.04
C ARG A 176 -7.16 2.31 15.12
N ARG A 177 -7.75 1.19 14.76
CA ARG A 177 -8.17 0.14 15.71
C ARG A 177 -8.05 -1.25 15.10
N PRO A 178 -6.85 -1.80 15.00
CA PRO A 178 -6.71 -3.22 14.67
C PRO A 178 -7.33 -4.03 15.81
N SER A 179 -8.39 -4.76 15.54
CA SER A 179 -8.99 -5.68 16.51
C SER A 179 -8.02 -6.81 16.82
N ILE A 180 -7.94 -7.14 18.09
CA ILE A 180 -7.10 -8.23 18.59
C ILE A 180 -7.95 -9.49 18.57
N ALA A 181 -7.91 -10.26 17.49
CA ALA A 181 -8.68 -11.50 17.39
C ALA A 181 -8.26 -12.55 18.45
N HIS A 182 -7.02 -12.52 18.93
CA HIS A 182 -6.47 -13.52 19.86
C HIS A 182 -5.40 -12.93 20.80
N GLY A 183 -5.74 -11.95 21.64
CA GLY A 183 -4.80 -11.47 22.68
C GLY A 183 -3.99 -10.24 22.27
N ALA A 184 -2.66 -10.27 22.31
CA ALA A 184 -1.81 -9.12 22.01
C ALA A 184 -1.69 -8.83 20.51
N LEU A 185 -1.62 -7.53 20.14
CA LEU A 185 -1.24 -7.14 18.79
C LEU A 185 0.12 -7.74 18.43
N PRO A 186 0.30 -8.25 17.20
CA PRO A 186 1.62 -8.62 16.71
C PRO A 186 2.59 -7.46 16.85
N ALA A 187 3.87 -7.76 17.12
CA ALA A 187 4.90 -6.73 17.20
C ALA A 187 4.91 -5.89 15.91
N GLY A 188 4.94 -4.57 16.08
CA GLY A 188 4.91 -3.65 14.95
C GLY A 188 4.50 -2.23 15.34
N LEU A 189 4.42 -1.35 14.36
CA LEU A 189 4.10 0.05 14.59
C LEU A 189 2.72 0.25 15.24
N LEU A 190 1.72 -0.52 14.85
CA LEU A 190 0.37 -0.40 15.41
C LEU A 190 0.34 -0.75 16.89
N ALA A 191 1.08 -1.80 17.31
CA ALA A 191 1.25 -2.13 18.72
C ALA A 191 1.94 -0.98 19.48
N GLY A 192 2.98 -0.39 18.88
CA GLY A 192 3.67 0.78 19.44
C GLY A 192 2.77 2.01 19.58
N MET A 193 1.85 2.22 18.65
CA MET A 193 0.90 3.34 18.70
C MET A 193 -0.19 3.15 19.77
N GLN A 194 -0.50 1.91 20.17
CA GLN A 194 -1.43 1.62 21.27
C GLN A 194 -0.78 1.77 22.67
N ASP A 195 0.53 1.75 22.74
CA ASP A 195 1.27 2.01 23.98
C ASP A 195 1.45 3.52 24.17
N PRO A 196 0.86 4.16 25.19
CA PRO A 196 0.92 5.63 25.35
C PRO A 196 2.33 6.21 25.45
N ALA A 197 3.30 5.46 26.03
CA ALA A 197 4.67 5.91 26.16
C ALA A 197 5.42 5.80 24.83
N LEU A 198 5.28 4.66 24.14
CA LEU A 198 5.90 4.45 22.83
C LEU A 198 5.24 5.33 21.75
N ALA A 199 3.94 5.56 21.80
CA ALA A 199 3.24 6.46 20.89
C ALA A 199 3.75 7.90 20.95
N ARG A 200 4.12 8.40 22.15
CA ARG A 200 4.78 9.73 22.28
C ARG A 200 6.13 9.74 21.55
N VAL A 201 6.94 8.69 21.75
CA VAL A 201 8.25 8.55 21.11
C VAL A 201 8.12 8.46 19.60
N LEU A 202 7.22 7.62 19.09
CA LEU A 202 6.98 7.44 17.66
C LEU A 202 6.52 8.75 17.02
N ARG A 203 5.56 9.46 17.63
CA ARG A 203 5.13 10.78 17.14
C ARG A 203 6.27 11.79 17.10
N ALA A 204 7.15 11.81 18.10
CA ALA A 204 8.29 12.71 18.13
C ALA A 204 9.31 12.37 17.02
N MET A 205 9.65 11.11 16.83
CA MET A 205 10.54 10.65 15.76
C MET A 205 10.00 11.01 14.37
N HIS A 206 8.70 10.84 14.15
CA HIS A 206 8.03 11.18 12.89
C HIS A 206 7.90 12.69 12.67
N ALA A 207 7.63 13.46 13.73
CA ALA A 207 7.51 14.91 13.65
C ALA A 207 8.84 15.58 13.27
N ASP A 208 9.96 15.07 13.77
CA ASP A 208 11.30 15.55 13.42
C ASP A 208 12.28 14.39 13.22
N VAL A 209 12.29 13.86 11.99
CA VAL A 209 13.20 12.79 11.57
C VAL A 209 14.67 13.24 11.56
N ARG A 210 14.91 14.56 11.48
CA ARG A 210 16.25 15.16 11.42
C ARG A 210 16.94 15.22 12.77
N ALA A 211 16.15 15.27 13.84
CA ALA A 211 16.71 15.40 15.18
C ALA A 211 17.75 14.32 15.50
N GLY A 212 18.76 14.72 16.26
CA GLY A 212 19.81 13.82 16.74
C GLY A 212 19.32 12.90 17.85
N TRP A 213 18.32 12.09 17.56
CA TRP A 213 17.71 11.16 18.49
C TRP A 213 18.75 10.21 19.09
N THR A 214 18.72 10.04 20.39
CA THR A 214 19.51 9.06 21.12
C THR A 214 18.58 8.16 21.94
N VAL A 215 19.04 6.94 22.24
CA VAL A 215 18.25 6.02 23.11
C VAL A 215 17.96 6.66 24.46
N ALA A 216 18.91 7.46 25.00
CA ALA A 216 18.73 8.16 26.26
C ALA A 216 17.61 9.22 26.17
N GLY A 217 17.63 10.07 25.13
CA GLY A 217 16.60 11.10 24.92
C GLY A 217 15.22 10.49 24.68
N LEU A 218 15.15 9.41 23.90
CA LEU A 218 13.90 8.70 23.65
C LEU A 218 13.35 8.02 24.92
N ALA A 219 14.22 7.44 25.74
CA ALA A 219 13.84 6.85 27.04
C ALA A 219 13.29 7.92 28.00
N GLN A 220 13.93 9.10 28.05
CA GLN A 220 13.45 10.24 28.83
C GLN A 220 12.06 10.70 28.36
N LEU A 221 11.84 10.79 27.04
CA LEU A 221 10.55 11.14 26.46
C LEU A 221 9.46 10.08 26.79
N ALA A 222 9.85 8.81 26.87
CA ALA A 222 8.97 7.72 27.28
C ALA A 222 8.68 7.70 28.80
N GLY A 223 9.45 8.44 29.61
CA GLY A 223 9.40 8.38 31.09
C GLY A 223 9.98 7.08 31.65
N MET A 224 11.01 6.52 31.01
CA MET A 224 11.59 5.22 31.36
C MET A 224 13.11 5.28 31.49
N SER A 225 13.71 4.27 32.20
CA SER A 225 15.14 4.03 32.08
C SER A 225 15.52 3.56 30.67
N ARG A 226 16.79 3.76 30.27
CA ARG A 226 17.30 3.33 28.95
C ARG A 226 17.07 1.85 28.66
N SER A 227 17.33 1.00 29.67
CA SER A 227 17.18 -0.46 29.54
C SER A 227 15.71 -0.86 29.40
N ALA A 228 14.85 -0.35 30.28
CA ALA A 228 13.41 -0.62 30.23
C ALA A 228 12.78 -0.14 28.91
N PHE A 229 13.15 1.06 28.45
CA PHE A 229 12.69 1.61 27.17
C PHE A 229 13.13 0.73 26.00
N SER A 230 14.43 0.38 25.91
CA SER A 230 14.96 -0.42 24.81
C SER A 230 14.31 -1.81 24.75
N ALA A 231 14.13 -2.47 25.90
CA ALA A 231 13.48 -3.76 25.98
C ALA A 231 12.01 -3.67 25.53
N ARG A 232 11.24 -2.74 26.11
CA ARG A 232 9.83 -2.53 25.78
C ARG A 232 9.63 -2.15 24.31
N PHE A 233 10.44 -1.22 23.78
CA PHE A 233 10.39 -0.82 22.39
C PHE A 233 10.67 -2.01 21.46
N SER A 234 11.75 -2.77 21.70
CA SER A 234 12.10 -3.92 20.85
C SER A 234 11.06 -5.04 20.93
N GLN A 235 10.49 -5.31 22.10
CA GLN A 235 9.41 -6.29 22.26
C GLN A 235 8.15 -5.86 21.51
N THR A 236 7.79 -4.57 21.59
CA THR A 236 6.55 -4.05 20.99
C THR A 236 6.68 -3.78 19.50
N LEU A 237 7.82 -3.24 19.04
CA LEU A 237 8.02 -2.87 17.62
C LEU A 237 8.72 -3.97 16.79
N GLY A 238 9.29 -4.99 17.43
CA GLY A 238 10.07 -6.04 16.77
C GLY A 238 11.47 -5.61 16.33
N CYS A 239 11.92 -4.39 16.69
CA CYS A 239 13.26 -3.89 16.37
C CYS A 239 13.73 -2.84 17.38
N ALA A 240 15.05 -2.60 17.43
CA ALA A 240 15.63 -1.58 18.33
C ALA A 240 15.22 -0.15 17.91
N PRO A 241 15.15 0.82 18.86
CA PRO A 241 14.71 2.20 18.58
C PRO A 241 15.46 2.89 17.42
N MET A 242 16.80 2.78 17.42
CA MET A 242 17.61 3.41 16.38
C MET A 242 17.54 2.67 15.02
N GLU A 243 17.29 1.37 15.05
CA GLU A 243 16.99 0.60 13.84
C GLU A 243 15.65 1.01 13.22
N TYR A 244 14.63 1.25 14.04
CA TYR A 244 13.36 1.80 13.58
C TYR A 244 13.55 3.16 12.88
N LEU A 245 14.26 4.09 13.52
CA LEU A 245 14.56 5.40 12.95
C LEU A 245 15.34 5.30 11.64
N LEU A 246 16.32 4.40 11.58
CA LEU A 246 17.10 4.15 10.36
C LEU A 246 16.21 3.65 9.22
N ARG A 247 15.33 2.68 9.49
CA ARG A 247 14.36 2.18 8.51
C ARG A 247 13.48 3.30 8.00
N TRP A 248 12.95 4.10 8.90
CA TRP A 248 12.09 5.23 8.55
C TRP A 248 12.81 6.28 7.69
N ARG A 249 14.02 6.68 8.05
CA ARG A 249 14.87 7.57 7.25
C ARG A 249 15.12 7.01 5.84
N MET A 250 15.39 5.71 5.72
CA MET A 250 15.59 5.07 4.41
C MET A 250 14.32 5.04 3.57
N THR A 251 13.17 4.82 4.19
CA THR A 251 11.87 4.89 3.50
C THR A 251 11.61 6.28 2.91
N LEU A 252 11.82 7.34 3.70
CA LEU A 252 11.70 8.72 3.23
C LEU A 252 12.70 9.04 2.10
N ALA A 253 13.94 8.52 2.21
CA ALA A 253 14.95 8.69 1.18
C ALA A 253 14.57 8.01 -0.14
N GLN A 254 14.05 6.79 -0.10
CA GLN A 254 13.61 6.07 -1.29
C GLN A 254 12.46 6.79 -1.99
N ASP A 255 11.47 7.27 -1.22
CA ASP A 255 10.37 8.05 -1.74
C ASP A 255 10.85 9.34 -2.41
N ALA A 256 11.74 10.09 -1.77
CA ALA A 256 12.30 11.32 -2.32
C ALA A 256 13.13 11.08 -3.60
N LEU A 257 13.95 10.02 -3.61
CA LEU A 257 14.77 9.63 -4.77
C LEU A 257 13.92 9.17 -5.97
N SER A 258 12.82 8.47 -5.73
CA SER A 258 11.90 8.04 -6.80
C SER A 258 11.23 9.23 -7.49
N ARG A 259 10.90 10.28 -6.73
CA ARG A 259 10.32 11.52 -7.27
C ARG A 259 11.34 12.37 -8.01
N GLY A 260 12.62 12.29 -7.65
CA GLY A 260 13.67 13.12 -8.20
C GLY A 260 13.55 14.59 -7.78
N GLY A 261 14.35 15.44 -8.43
CA GLY A 261 14.27 16.91 -8.26
C GLY A 261 15.00 17.49 -7.04
N ARG A 262 15.70 16.65 -6.23
CA ARG A 262 16.47 17.08 -5.06
C ARG A 262 17.92 16.69 -5.19
N SER A 263 18.84 17.54 -4.69
CA SER A 263 20.24 17.18 -4.53
C SER A 263 20.40 16.17 -3.38
N LEU A 264 21.48 15.35 -3.45
CA LEU A 264 21.75 14.38 -2.38
C LEU A 264 22.10 15.07 -1.06
N ASP A 265 22.73 16.23 -1.10
CA ASP A 265 23.06 17.00 0.11
C ASP A 265 21.79 17.46 0.83
N ARG A 266 20.86 18.05 0.09
CA ARG A 266 19.58 18.48 0.64
C ARG A 266 18.76 17.30 1.19
N LEU A 267 18.74 16.19 0.47
CA LEU A 267 18.06 14.99 0.94
C LEU A 267 18.69 14.45 2.22
N ALA A 268 20.03 14.36 2.28
CA ALA A 268 20.75 13.92 3.47
C ALA A 268 20.39 14.79 4.68
N GLU A 269 20.39 16.10 4.52
CA GLU A 269 19.99 17.04 5.56
C GLU A 269 18.53 16.83 5.99
N GLU A 270 17.59 16.71 5.04
CA GLU A 270 16.14 16.53 5.30
C GLU A 270 15.84 15.25 6.10
N ILE A 271 16.67 14.21 6.00
CA ILE A 271 16.49 12.95 6.73
C ILE A 271 17.45 12.79 7.93
N GLY A 272 18.20 13.86 8.30
CA GLY A 272 19.02 13.89 9.50
C GLY A 272 20.39 13.24 9.38
N TYR A 273 21.03 13.34 8.22
CA TYR A 273 22.45 13.00 8.02
C TYR A 273 23.29 14.28 7.88
N GLU A 274 24.49 14.25 8.45
CA GLU A 274 25.43 15.38 8.43
C GLU A 274 25.99 15.65 7.03
N SER A 275 26.01 14.66 6.14
CA SER A 275 26.52 14.79 4.77
C SER A 275 25.90 13.78 3.81
N ALA A 276 25.91 14.12 2.51
CA ALA A 276 25.53 13.19 1.44
C ALA A 276 26.40 11.92 1.41
N SER A 277 27.68 12.00 1.84
CA SER A 277 28.58 10.84 1.93
C SER A 277 28.14 9.88 3.03
N ALA A 278 27.86 10.38 4.24
CA ALA A 278 27.36 9.56 5.35
C ALA A 278 26.02 8.91 4.99
N PHE A 279 25.10 9.66 4.40
CA PHE A 279 23.83 9.16 3.88
C PHE A 279 24.05 8.06 2.82
N SER A 280 24.86 8.31 1.80
CA SER A 280 25.10 7.35 0.71
C SER A 280 25.69 6.03 1.21
N THR A 281 26.56 6.09 2.23
CA THR A 281 27.13 4.90 2.88
C THR A 281 26.05 4.12 3.62
N ALA A 282 25.21 4.78 4.42
CA ALA A 282 24.11 4.14 5.14
C ALA A 282 23.08 3.54 4.18
N PHE A 283 22.72 4.27 3.12
CA PHE A 283 21.79 3.83 2.08
C PHE A 283 22.30 2.58 1.36
N ARG A 284 23.57 2.59 0.92
CA ARG A 284 24.17 1.43 0.27
C ARG A 284 24.24 0.20 1.19
N ARG A 285 24.63 0.41 2.45
CA ARG A 285 24.67 -0.67 3.45
C ARG A 285 23.29 -1.30 3.65
N ARG A 286 22.23 -0.51 3.58
CA ARG A 286 20.86 -0.99 3.85
C ARG A 286 20.18 -1.59 2.62
N LEU A 287 20.40 -1.04 1.44
CA LEU A 287 19.66 -1.34 0.22
C LEU A 287 20.52 -2.01 -0.88
N GLY A 288 21.79 -2.24 -0.62
CA GLY A 288 22.70 -2.89 -1.55
C GLY A 288 23.15 -2.04 -2.75
N CYS A 289 22.56 -0.86 -2.97
CA CYS A 289 22.86 0.02 -4.10
C CYS A 289 23.06 1.48 -3.66
N SER A 290 23.71 2.29 -4.51
CA SER A 290 23.84 3.72 -4.21
C SER A 290 22.53 4.49 -4.45
N PRO A 291 22.31 5.65 -3.77
CA PRO A 291 21.14 6.50 -4.00
C PRO A 291 20.93 6.87 -5.46
N GLY A 292 22.01 7.20 -6.18
CA GLY A 292 21.94 7.52 -7.61
C GLY A 292 21.58 6.34 -8.51
N ALA A 293 22.06 5.12 -8.18
CA ALA A 293 21.66 3.90 -8.89
C ALA A 293 20.16 3.59 -8.65
N PHE A 294 19.71 3.72 -7.40
CA PHE A 294 18.31 3.55 -7.03
C PHE A 294 17.40 4.54 -7.79
N ALA A 295 17.74 5.82 -7.79
CA ALA A 295 16.98 6.85 -8.49
C ALA A 295 16.87 6.59 -10.00
N ARG A 296 17.94 6.08 -10.64
CA ARG A 296 17.91 5.72 -12.07
C ARG A 296 17.01 4.52 -12.33
N ALA A 297 17.11 3.48 -11.51
CA ALA A 297 16.32 2.25 -11.66
C ALA A 297 14.79 2.48 -11.47
N LYS A 298 14.41 3.48 -10.68
CA LYS A 298 12.99 3.81 -10.38
C LYS A 298 12.42 4.95 -11.23
N ARG A 299 13.24 5.59 -12.06
CA ARG A 299 12.72 6.59 -13.00
C ARG A 299 11.94 5.86 -14.11
N PRO A 300 10.65 6.19 -14.35
CA PRO A 300 9.97 5.67 -15.52
C PRO A 300 10.76 6.06 -16.77
N GLU A 301 10.99 5.10 -17.68
CA GLU A 301 11.60 5.40 -18.97
C GLU A 301 10.84 6.56 -19.61
N ARG A 302 11.51 7.67 -19.78
CA ARG A 302 10.99 8.74 -20.63
C ARG A 302 10.78 8.12 -21.99
N ALA A 303 9.52 8.02 -22.44
CA ALA A 303 9.21 7.68 -23.80
C ALA A 303 10.18 8.46 -24.71
N PRO A 304 10.84 7.80 -25.68
CA PRO A 304 11.76 8.49 -26.57
C PRO A 304 10.99 9.60 -27.25
N GLY A 305 11.38 10.84 -26.96
CA GLY A 305 10.82 12.02 -27.61
C GLY A 305 10.89 11.86 -29.12
N PRO A 306 9.95 12.41 -29.87
CA PRO A 306 9.95 12.27 -31.33
C PRO A 306 11.31 12.74 -31.86
N ARG A 307 12.01 11.83 -32.52
CA ARG A 307 13.26 12.15 -33.20
C ARG A 307 12.98 13.33 -34.12
N ARG A 308 13.60 14.47 -33.84
CA ARG A 308 13.63 15.58 -34.77
C ARG A 308 14.22 15.04 -36.08
N GLY A 309 13.36 14.85 -37.07
CA GLY A 309 13.77 14.51 -38.41
C GLY A 309 14.77 15.59 -38.86
N MET A 310 16.00 15.17 -39.15
CA MET A 310 16.89 15.97 -39.92
C MET A 310 16.25 16.15 -41.30
N GLY A 311 15.79 17.36 -41.55
CA GLY A 311 15.29 17.76 -42.85
C GLY A 311 16.41 17.74 -43.86
N ASP A 312 16.43 16.75 -44.72
CA ASP A 312 17.12 16.85 -46.01
C ASP A 312 16.27 17.79 -46.90
N GLY A 313 16.78 18.99 -47.07
CA GLY A 313 16.27 19.95 -48.01
C GLY A 313 16.59 19.51 -49.46
N PRO A 314 15.67 19.49 -50.40
CA PRO A 314 15.98 19.27 -51.80
C PRO A 314 16.61 20.53 -52.40
N ARG A 315 17.78 20.29 -53.01
CA ARG A 315 18.50 21.30 -53.84
C ARG A 315 17.66 21.76 -55.01
N SER A 316 17.60 23.08 -55.17
CA SER A 316 17.07 23.80 -56.28
C SER A 316 17.72 23.40 -57.60
N ALA A 317 16.95 23.03 -58.62
CA ALA A 317 17.34 23.08 -60.03
C ALA A 317 16.38 23.96 -60.74
N SER A 318 16.90 25.09 -61.24
CA SER A 318 16.25 26.06 -62.11
C SER A 318 16.07 25.53 -63.53
N SER A 319 14.88 25.69 -64.08
CA SER A 319 14.74 25.98 -65.53
C SER A 319 13.33 26.54 -65.78
N ARG A 320 13.29 27.75 -66.25
CA ARG A 320 12.23 28.44 -67.02
C ARG A 320 12.40 28.16 -68.51
N PRO A 321 11.47 28.64 -69.41
CA PRO A 321 10.01 28.67 -69.42
C PRO A 321 9.49 28.13 -70.76
N GLU A 322 8.20 27.89 -70.88
CA GLU A 322 7.54 28.25 -72.18
C GLU A 322 6.04 28.43 -71.98
N ALA A 323 5.57 29.50 -72.65
CA ALA A 323 4.18 29.96 -72.71
C ALA A 323 3.41 29.13 -73.72
N ASP A 324 2.14 28.86 -73.48
CA ASP A 324 1.14 29.07 -74.50
C ASP A 324 -0.29 29.22 -73.91
N ARG A 325 -1.02 30.22 -74.39
CA ARG A 325 -2.45 30.49 -74.27
C ARG A 325 -3.12 29.98 -75.53
N PRO A 326 -4.45 30.10 -75.73
CA PRO A 326 -5.64 29.81 -74.96
C PRO A 326 -6.66 28.99 -75.74
N ARG A 327 -7.84 28.66 -75.21
CA ARG A 327 -9.20 28.78 -75.84
C ARG A 327 -10.26 27.99 -75.00
N LYS A 328 -11.20 28.77 -74.47
CA LYS A 328 -12.63 28.83 -74.78
C LYS A 328 -13.34 27.48 -75.10
N SER A 329 -14.34 27.07 -74.39
CA SER A 329 -15.76 27.37 -74.56
C SER A 329 -16.70 26.30 -74.00
N LEU A 330 -17.74 26.74 -73.31
CA LEU A 330 -19.13 26.34 -73.42
C LEU A 330 -19.48 24.82 -73.24
N LYS A 331 -20.11 24.41 -72.21
CA LYS A 331 -21.58 24.47 -71.99
C LYS A 331 -21.88 24.19 -70.52
#